data_ab93e3c057ec166d1f76160f7feb095d
#
_entry.id   ab93e3c057ec166d1f76160f7feb095d
#
_cell.length_a   1.000
_cell.length_b   1.000
_cell.length_c   1.000
_cell.angle_alpha   90.00
_cell.angle_beta   90.00
_cell.angle_gamma   90.00
#
_symmetry.space_group_name_H-M   'P 1'
#
loop_
_entity.id
_entity.type
_entity.pdbx_description
1 polymer ?
#
loop_
_entity_poly.entity_id
_entity_poly.type
_entity_poly.pdbx_seq_one_letter_code
_entity_poly.pdbx_strand_id
1 'polypeptide(L)'
;MTIPLAVRDCAAIAGALLVVSATVSVVGTVIVPRKTGSRLTRVVNRAVTGIFRLITAPVRDYALRDRLASSQAAVILLVQLAAWLLIFYTGFALLVWPMTEDITTAFATAGPALWTFGTADAHGFYEKALLDSAAMAGLVTVTLQIAYLPHLYAAFNRRENEIALLKSRAGSPTWGPELLARTHYALGSGQSALDTLPELYQQWERWAADVAESHTTYLPLVRFRSPQPYSSWVISLLAMLDSAALILALAPDKAPTVPARLFLRSGFNCLTRVARAMGMVIPDEADPDGGITLTYEEFLGAIDRMHQVKFPITRDPADAWPDFVGWRVNYESAAYWIAAAIDAVPAPWSGPRRHAMTAVSPNRPPRGRQSE
;
A
#
# COMPACT_ATOMS: atom_id res chain seq x y z
N MET A 1 13.44 -22.63 -46.16
CA MET A 1 12.08 -23.19 -45.98
C MET A 1 11.14 -21.99 -45.86
N THR A 2 10.40 -21.65 -46.92
CA THR A 2 9.50 -20.47 -46.93
C THR A 2 8.27 -20.77 -46.06
N ILE A 3 8.10 -20.03 -44.99
CA ILE A 3 6.93 -20.16 -44.11
C ILE A 3 5.67 -19.75 -44.91
N PRO A 4 4.58 -20.55 -44.87
CA PRO A 4 3.35 -20.26 -45.61
C PRO A 4 2.78 -18.87 -45.26
N LEU A 5 2.24 -18.18 -46.28
CA LEU A 5 1.66 -16.83 -46.13
C LEU A 5 0.58 -16.80 -45.04
N ALA A 6 -0.26 -17.82 -44.96
CA ALA A 6 -1.30 -17.97 -43.95
C ALA A 6 -0.74 -17.94 -42.49
N VAL A 7 0.46 -18.45 -42.25
CA VAL A 7 1.10 -18.40 -40.91
C VAL A 7 1.53 -16.97 -40.58
N ARG A 8 2.04 -16.22 -41.55
CA ARG A 8 2.42 -14.81 -41.38
C ARG A 8 1.20 -13.93 -41.11
N ASP A 9 0.08 -14.17 -41.79
CA ASP A 9 -1.18 -13.46 -41.61
C ASP A 9 -1.77 -13.75 -40.20
N CYS A 10 -1.77 -15.00 -39.78
CA CYS A 10 -2.18 -15.37 -38.42
C CYS A 10 -1.27 -14.71 -37.35
N ALA A 11 0.02 -14.64 -37.61
CA ALA A 11 0.95 -13.94 -36.69
C ALA A 11 0.68 -12.45 -36.64
N ALA A 12 0.35 -11.78 -37.74
CA ALA A 12 -0.04 -10.37 -37.76
C ALA A 12 -1.32 -10.12 -36.95
N ILE A 13 -2.33 -10.98 -37.04
CA ILE A 13 -3.53 -10.88 -36.20
C ILE A 13 -3.17 -11.03 -34.74
N ALA A 14 -2.32 -12.00 -34.37
CA ALA A 14 -1.85 -12.15 -33.00
C ALA A 14 -1.08 -10.91 -32.53
N GLY A 15 -0.23 -10.34 -33.41
CA GLY A 15 0.48 -9.08 -33.15
C GLY A 15 -0.46 -7.91 -32.85
N ALA A 16 -1.52 -7.74 -33.66
CA ALA A 16 -2.54 -6.72 -33.45
C ALA A 16 -3.24 -6.88 -32.06
N LEU A 17 -3.59 -8.10 -31.70
CA LEU A 17 -4.20 -8.41 -30.39
C LEU A 17 -3.26 -8.07 -29.24
N LEU A 18 -1.95 -8.36 -29.38
CA LEU A 18 -0.95 -8.00 -28.37
C LEU A 18 -0.83 -6.48 -28.21
N VAL A 19 -0.74 -5.73 -29.33
CA VAL A 19 -0.66 -4.26 -29.30
C VAL A 19 -1.90 -3.64 -28.65
N VAL A 20 -3.10 -4.07 -29.03
CA VAL A 20 -4.36 -3.61 -28.42
C VAL A 20 -4.40 -3.95 -26.93
N SER A 21 -4.02 -5.18 -26.55
CA SER A 21 -3.99 -5.62 -25.16
C SER A 21 -3.01 -4.79 -24.33
N ALA A 22 -1.81 -4.50 -24.85
CA ALA A 22 -0.83 -3.64 -24.19
C ALA A 22 -1.36 -2.21 -24.02
N THR A 23 -1.93 -1.63 -25.08
CA THR A 23 -2.52 -0.29 -25.03
C THR A 23 -3.63 -0.19 -24.00
N VAL A 24 -4.56 -1.15 -23.98
CA VAL A 24 -5.65 -1.20 -22.98
C VAL A 24 -5.07 -1.36 -21.55
N SER A 25 -3.99 -2.13 -21.40
CA SER A 25 -3.31 -2.31 -20.12
C SER A 25 -2.63 -1.03 -19.64
N VAL A 26 -1.89 -0.33 -20.51
CA VAL A 26 -1.23 0.95 -20.18
C VAL A 26 -2.26 2.00 -19.80
N VAL A 27 -3.24 2.25 -20.67
CA VAL A 27 -4.31 3.23 -20.43
C VAL A 27 -5.09 2.91 -19.16
N GLY A 28 -5.47 1.63 -18.99
CA GLY A 28 -6.22 1.18 -17.82
C GLY A 28 -5.45 1.21 -16.50
N THR A 29 -4.12 1.22 -16.53
CA THR A 29 -3.28 1.26 -15.32
C THR A 29 -2.84 2.67 -14.97
N VAL A 30 -2.52 3.50 -15.98
CA VAL A 30 -1.91 4.83 -15.76
C VAL A 30 -2.94 5.95 -15.83
N ILE A 31 -3.97 5.84 -16.68
CA ILE A 31 -4.90 6.94 -16.96
C ILE A 31 -6.25 6.74 -16.26
N VAL A 32 -6.77 5.51 -16.19
CA VAL A 32 -8.14 5.27 -15.71
C VAL A 32 -8.16 4.93 -14.21
N PRO A 33 -8.62 5.84 -13.31
CA PRO A 33 -8.52 5.68 -11.86
C PRO A 33 -9.34 4.51 -11.27
N ARG A 34 -10.39 4.06 -11.97
CA ARG A 34 -11.37 3.08 -11.45
C ARG A 34 -11.17 1.65 -11.93
N LYS A 35 -10.20 1.38 -12.80
CA LYS A 35 -9.92 0.00 -13.22
C LYS A 35 -8.99 -0.68 -12.20
N THR A 36 -9.50 -1.73 -11.58
CA THR A 36 -8.63 -2.74 -10.96
C THR A 36 -7.58 -3.14 -12.00
N GLY A 37 -6.31 -3.06 -11.63
CA GLY A 37 -5.18 -3.24 -12.54
C GLY A 37 -5.34 -4.40 -13.52
N SER A 38 -4.82 -4.25 -14.73
CA SER A 38 -4.92 -5.23 -15.81
C SER A 38 -4.44 -6.62 -15.34
N ARG A 39 -4.82 -7.66 -16.07
CA ARG A 39 -4.31 -9.04 -15.82
C ARG A 39 -2.78 -9.06 -15.79
N LEU A 40 -2.14 -8.31 -16.69
CA LEU A 40 -0.69 -8.18 -16.76
C LEU A 40 -0.12 -7.56 -15.47
N THR A 41 -0.67 -6.44 -15.01
CA THR A 41 -0.24 -5.78 -13.76
C THR A 41 -0.36 -6.73 -12.56
N ARG A 42 -1.43 -7.52 -12.49
CA ARG A 42 -1.59 -8.52 -11.42
C ARG A 42 -0.56 -9.65 -11.49
N VAL A 43 -0.23 -10.12 -12.68
CA VAL A 43 0.81 -11.16 -12.90
C VAL A 43 2.18 -10.63 -12.50
N VAL A 44 2.55 -9.44 -12.98
CA VAL A 44 3.82 -8.77 -12.61
C VAL A 44 3.92 -8.60 -11.11
N ASN A 45 2.89 -8.06 -10.47
CA ASN A 45 2.87 -7.87 -9.01
C ASN A 45 3.05 -9.18 -8.25
N ARG A 46 2.39 -10.26 -8.68
CA ARG A 46 2.54 -11.59 -8.04
C ARG A 46 3.93 -12.15 -8.22
N ALA A 47 4.48 -12.08 -9.45
CA ALA A 47 5.80 -12.59 -9.76
C ALA A 47 6.88 -11.87 -8.95
N VAL A 48 6.91 -10.53 -9.00
CA VAL A 48 7.88 -9.74 -8.25
C VAL A 48 7.73 -9.97 -6.74
N THR A 49 6.49 -10.00 -6.23
CA THR A 49 6.25 -10.28 -4.80
C THR A 49 6.73 -11.67 -4.41
N GLY A 50 6.54 -12.68 -5.27
CA GLY A 50 7.03 -14.04 -5.05
C GLY A 50 8.56 -14.07 -4.95
N ILE A 51 9.24 -13.40 -5.89
CA ILE A 51 10.71 -13.31 -5.90
C ILE A 51 11.22 -12.62 -4.62
N PHE A 52 10.63 -11.48 -4.24
CA PHE A 52 11.03 -10.79 -3.01
C PHE A 52 10.78 -11.62 -1.75
N ARG A 53 9.68 -12.38 -1.69
CA ARG A 53 9.44 -13.33 -0.59
C ARG A 53 10.52 -14.40 -0.50
N LEU A 54 10.97 -14.94 -1.63
CA LEU A 54 12.05 -15.93 -1.67
C LEU A 54 13.38 -15.33 -1.19
N ILE A 55 13.73 -14.13 -1.68
CA ILE A 55 14.96 -13.41 -1.30
C ILE A 55 14.95 -13.07 0.20
N THR A 56 13.81 -12.62 0.72
CA THR A 56 13.69 -12.20 2.13
C THR A 56 13.39 -13.35 3.09
N ALA A 57 13.05 -14.55 2.60
CA ALA A 57 12.71 -15.71 3.44
C ALA A 57 13.82 -16.10 4.44
N PRO A 58 15.10 -16.17 4.06
CA PRO A 58 16.18 -16.57 4.95
C PRO A 58 16.59 -15.45 5.94
N VAL A 59 16.18 -14.21 5.72
CA VAL A 59 16.59 -13.05 6.53
C VAL A 59 15.79 -13.04 7.83
N ARG A 60 16.46 -13.21 8.97
CA ARG A 60 15.84 -13.22 10.31
C ARG A 60 15.70 -11.81 10.90
N ASP A 61 16.68 -10.95 10.66
CA ASP A 61 16.61 -9.56 11.13
C ASP A 61 15.57 -8.75 10.35
N TYR A 62 14.61 -8.16 11.08
CA TYR A 62 13.53 -7.40 10.44
C TYR A 62 14.04 -6.14 9.74
N ALA A 63 15.01 -5.41 10.32
CA ALA A 63 15.49 -4.16 9.73
C ALA A 63 16.21 -4.40 8.40
N LEU A 64 17.04 -5.47 8.30
CA LEU A 64 17.67 -5.87 7.05
C LEU A 64 16.63 -6.32 6.01
N ARG A 65 15.64 -7.08 6.44
CA ARG A 65 14.55 -7.55 5.60
C ARG A 65 13.71 -6.38 5.06
N ASP A 66 13.38 -5.42 5.91
CA ASP A 66 12.65 -4.21 5.54
C ASP A 66 13.41 -3.39 4.49
N ARG A 67 14.73 -3.24 4.70
CA ARG A 67 15.63 -2.58 3.74
C ARG A 67 15.66 -3.28 2.38
N LEU A 68 15.76 -4.60 2.35
CA LEU A 68 15.72 -5.36 1.10
C LEU A 68 14.36 -5.21 0.40
N ALA A 69 13.28 -5.27 1.14
CA ALA A 69 11.93 -5.13 0.60
C ALA A 69 11.56 -3.68 0.21
N SER A 70 12.33 -2.67 0.61
CA SER A 70 12.06 -1.26 0.28
C SER A 70 12.14 -0.98 -1.23
N SER A 71 12.96 -1.71 -1.96
CA SER A 71 13.07 -1.60 -3.43
C SER A 71 11.94 -2.31 -4.19
N GLN A 72 11.13 -3.12 -3.53
CA GLN A 72 10.10 -3.96 -4.19
C GLN A 72 9.13 -3.15 -5.04
N ALA A 73 8.64 -2.02 -4.53
CA ALA A 73 7.68 -1.18 -5.24
C ALA A 73 8.29 -0.56 -6.50
N ALA A 74 9.54 -0.07 -6.42
CA ALA A 74 10.26 0.45 -7.59
C ALA A 74 10.50 -0.64 -8.64
N VAL A 75 10.89 -1.84 -8.21
CA VAL A 75 11.08 -2.98 -9.13
C VAL A 75 9.76 -3.38 -9.80
N ILE A 76 8.63 -3.35 -9.09
CA ILE A 76 7.31 -3.60 -9.71
C ILE A 76 7.04 -2.60 -10.84
N LEU A 77 7.30 -1.31 -10.65
CA LEU A 77 7.08 -0.29 -11.67
C LEU A 77 7.99 -0.47 -12.89
N LEU A 78 9.27 -0.80 -12.67
CA LEU A 78 10.23 -1.04 -13.75
C LEU A 78 9.89 -2.32 -14.54
N VAL A 79 9.57 -3.42 -13.85
CA VAL A 79 9.17 -4.67 -14.50
C VAL A 79 7.84 -4.50 -15.25
N GLN A 80 6.92 -3.70 -14.72
CA GLN A 80 5.67 -3.38 -15.40
C GLN A 80 5.91 -2.62 -16.72
N LEU A 81 6.78 -1.60 -16.71
CA LEU A 81 7.18 -0.88 -17.91
C LEU A 81 7.85 -1.81 -18.92
N ALA A 82 8.83 -2.61 -18.47
CA ALA A 82 9.53 -3.57 -19.33
C ALA A 82 8.57 -4.59 -19.96
N ALA A 83 7.59 -5.07 -19.20
CA ALA A 83 6.58 -6.01 -19.70
C ALA A 83 5.70 -5.36 -20.79
N TRP A 84 5.26 -4.12 -20.61
CA TRP A 84 4.51 -3.41 -21.66
C TRP A 84 5.34 -3.22 -22.93
N LEU A 85 6.58 -2.75 -22.80
CA LEU A 85 7.47 -2.56 -23.94
C LEU A 85 7.79 -3.89 -24.65
N LEU A 86 7.96 -4.99 -23.92
CA LEU A 86 8.18 -6.31 -24.50
C LEU A 86 6.96 -6.80 -25.30
N ILE A 87 5.74 -6.56 -24.77
CA ILE A 87 4.50 -6.93 -25.49
C ILE A 87 4.34 -6.08 -26.74
N PHE A 88 4.60 -4.76 -26.68
CA PHE A 88 4.59 -3.90 -27.86
C PHE A 88 5.65 -4.35 -28.88
N TYR A 89 6.87 -4.62 -28.43
CA TYR A 89 7.96 -5.10 -29.29
C TYR A 89 7.57 -6.37 -30.04
N THR A 90 7.09 -7.38 -29.32
CA THR A 90 6.64 -8.62 -29.92
C THR A 90 5.43 -8.41 -30.83
N GLY A 91 4.45 -7.59 -30.41
CA GLY A 91 3.26 -7.29 -31.19
C GLY A 91 3.56 -6.59 -32.51
N PHE A 92 4.39 -5.55 -32.49
CA PHE A 92 4.79 -4.84 -33.71
C PHE A 92 5.70 -5.67 -34.62
N ALA A 93 6.61 -6.47 -34.06
CA ALA A 93 7.41 -7.41 -34.86
C ALA A 93 6.53 -8.39 -35.61
N LEU A 94 5.51 -8.96 -34.96
CA LEU A 94 4.56 -9.88 -35.60
C LEU A 94 3.69 -9.17 -36.68
N LEU A 95 3.33 -7.92 -36.45
CA LEU A 95 2.59 -7.12 -37.44
C LEU A 95 3.40 -6.79 -38.69
N VAL A 96 4.69 -6.54 -38.56
CA VAL A 96 5.59 -6.21 -39.67
C VAL A 96 6.07 -7.48 -40.39
N TRP A 97 6.06 -8.66 -39.75
CA TRP A 97 6.57 -9.91 -40.31
C TRP A 97 6.04 -10.27 -41.70
N PRO A 98 4.75 -10.08 -42.08
CA PRO A 98 4.30 -10.34 -43.43
C PRO A 98 5.00 -9.51 -44.52
N MET A 99 5.58 -8.37 -44.14
CA MET A 99 6.21 -7.38 -45.04
C MET A 99 7.74 -7.53 -45.10
N THR A 100 8.33 -8.40 -44.25
CA THR A 100 9.77 -8.64 -44.16
C THR A 100 10.13 -10.01 -44.71
N GLU A 101 11.41 -10.24 -45.00
CA GLU A 101 11.88 -11.52 -45.51
C GLU A 101 11.71 -12.68 -44.52
N ASP A 102 12.04 -12.40 -43.25
CA ASP A 102 11.96 -13.37 -42.18
C ASP A 102 11.57 -12.72 -40.83
N ILE A 103 11.32 -13.56 -39.83
CA ILE A 103 10.92 -13.10 -38.49
C ILE A 103 12.05 -12.35 -37.77
N THR A 104 13.32 -12.69 -38.02
CA THR A 104 14.47 -12.03 -37.38
C THR A 104 14.61 -10.61 -37.87
N THR A 105 14.38 -10.37 -39.16
CA THR A 105 14.31 -9.03 -39.76
C THR A 105 13.14 -8.23 -39.20
N ALA A 106 11.97 -8.84 -39.01
CA ALA A 106 10.83 -8.19 -38.41
C ALA A 106 11.13 -7.68 -36.96
N PHE A 107 11.78 -8.50 -36.14
CA PHE A 107 12.23 -8.08 -34.80
C PHE A 107 13.34 -7.03 -34.88
N ALA A 108 14.29 -7.15 -35.81
CA ALA A 108 15.38 -6.20 -35.97
C ALA A 108 14.90 -4.81 -36.43
N THR A 109 13.79 -4.72 -37.17
CA THR A 109 13.20 -3.44 -37.60
C THR A 109 12.24 -2.85 -36.57
N ALA A 110 11.42 -3.66 -35.90
CA ALA A 110 10.47 -3.19 -34.88
C ALA A 110 11.17 -2.67 -33.61
N GLY A 111 12.33 -3.22 -33.22
CA GLY A 111 13.07 -2.83 -32.03
C GLY A 111 13.53 -1.38 -32.06
N PRO A 112 14.39 -0.98 -33.01
CA PRO A 112 14.86 0.41 -33.12
C PRO A 112 13.70 1.41 -33.23
N ALA A 113 12.63 1.09 -33.95
CA ALA A 113 11.45 1.93 -34.04
C ALA A 113 10.80 2.13 -32.68
N LEU A 114 10.51 1.07 -31.92
CA LEU A 114 9.89 1.17 -30.58
C LEU A 114 10.73 1.97 -29.58
N TRP A 115 12.07 1.84 -29.66
CA TRP A 115 13.00 2.55 -28.76
C TRP A 115 13.37 3.93 -29.25
N THR A 116 12.79 4.39 -30.37
CA THR A 116 13.07 5.72 -31.00
C THR A 116 14.51 5.91 -31.45
N PHE A 117 15.25 4.81 -31.71
CA PHE A 117 16.60 4.87 -32.27
C PHE A 117 16.63 5.12 -33.80
N GLY A 118 15.48 5.38 -34.38
CA GLY A 118 15.28 5.59 -35.82
C GLY A 118 14.55 4.44 -36.48
N THR A 119 13.89 4.72 -37.58
CA THR A 119 13.28 3.70 -38.44
C THR A 119 14.35 3.20 -39.41
N ALA A 120 14.50 1.85 -39.54
CA ALA A 120 15.20 1.27 -40.64
C ALA A 120 14.54 1.69 -41.97
N ASP A 121 15.25 1.58 -43.09
CA ASP A 121 14.67 1.86 -44.43
C ASP A 121 13.45 0.98 -44.65
N ALA A 122 12.29 1.58 -44.51
CA ALA A 122 11.00 0.90 -44.70
C ALA A 122 10.70 0.75 -46.19
N HIS A 123 10.35 -0.45 -46.62
CA HIS A 123 10.12 -0.79 -48.02
C HIS A 123 8.70 -0.45 -48.51
N GLY A 124 7.94 0.41 -47.81
CA GLY A 124 6.61 0.85 -48.24
C GLY A 124 5.85 1.64 -47.21
N PHE A 125 4.73 2.25 -47.62
CA PHE A 125 3.90 3.09 -46.80
C PHE A 125 3.34 2.36 -45.57
N TYR A 126 2.85 1.14 -45.72
CA TYR A 126 2.25 0.36 -44.61
C TYR A 126 3.28 -0.06 -43.57
N GLU A 127 4.45 -0.52 -43.99
CA GLU A 127 5.55 -0.86 -43.09
C GLU A 127 5.97 0.37 -42.29
N LYS A 128 6.18 1.50 -42.97
CA LYS A 128 6.53 2.75 -42.34
C LYS A 128 5.46 3.19 -41.31
N ALA A 129 4.19 3.13 -41.66
CA ALA A 129 3.09 3.50 -40.76
C ALA A 129 3.05 2.60 -39.50
N LEU A 130 3.36 1.32 -39.61
CA LEU A 130 3.45 0.42 -38.47
C LEU A 130 4.67 0.75 -37.58
N LEU A 131 5.82 1.04 -38.17
CA LEU A 131 7.04 1.41 -37.44
C LEU A 131 6.88 2.77 -36.74
N ASP A 132 6.25 3.76 -37.40
CA ASP A 132 5.92 5.05 -36.80
C ASP A 132 4.92 4.87 -35.63
N SER A 133 3.95 3.96 -35.78
CA SER A 133 3.03 3.58 -34.69
C SER A 133 3.73 2.90 -33.53
N ALA A 134 4.74 2.05 -33.80
CA ALA A 134 5.56 1.45 -32.76
C ALA A 134 6.37 2.50 -31.99
N ALA A 135 7.00 3.45 -32.70
CA ALA A 135 7.73 4.56 -32.09
C ALA A 135 6.82 5.41 -31.20
N MET A 136 5.61 5.74 -31.67
CA MET A 136 4.61 6.46 -30.90
C MET A 136 4.19 5.69 -29.64
N ALA A 137 3.92 4.39 -29.78
CA ALA A 137 3.52 3.53 -28.64
C ALA A 137 4.62 3.45 -27.56
N GLY A 138 5.88 3.31 -27.98
CA GLY A 138 7.04 3.31 -27.08
C GLY A 138 7.18 4.65 -26.34
N LEU A 139 7.22 5.76 -27.08
CA LEU A 139 7.35 7.10 -26.54
C LEU A 139 6.22 7.45 -25.57
N VAL A 140 4.97 7.21 -25.95
CA VAL A 140 3.81 7.48 -25.11
C VAL A 140 3.84 6.65 -23.84
N THR A 141 4.19 5.36 -23.94
CA THR A 141 4.25 4.47 -22.76
C THR A 141 5.29 4.94 -21.75
N VAL A 142 6.50 5.28 -22.22
CA VAL A 142 7.58 5.77 -21.34
C VAL A 142 7.21 7.13 -20.74
N THR A 143 6.68 8.05 -21.55
CA THR A 143 6.26 9.39 -21.10
C THR A 143 5.16 9.31 -20.04
N LEU A 144 4.14 8.47 -20.25
CA LEU A 144 3.08 8.24 -19.26
C LEU A 144 3.64 7.66 -17.96
N GLN A 145 4.59 6.74 -18.02
CA GLN A 145 5.23 6.18 -16.84
C GLN A 145 6.05 7.23 -16.07
N ILE A 146 6.75 8.12 -16.78
CA ILE A 146 7.49 9.23 -16.17
C ILE A 146 6.51 10.21 -15.50
N ALA A 147 5.42 10.58 -16.19
CA ALA A 147 4.40 11.47 -15.65
C ALA A 147 3.66 10.90 -14.44
N TYR A 148 3.56 9.57 -14.34
CA TYR A 148 2.93 8.85 -13.23
C TYR A 148 3.71 8.94 -11.91
N LEU A 149 5.06 8.94 -11.97
CA LEU A 149 5.92 8.89 -10.79
C LEU A 149 5.74 10.07 -9.83
N PRO A 150 5.71 11.35 -10.26
CA PRO A 150 5.49 12.48 -9.35
C PRO A 150 4.19 12.40 -8.56
N HIS A 151 3.09 11.95 -9.18
CA HIS A 151 1.80 11.79 -8.50
C HIS A 151 1.86 10.71 -7.42
N LEU A 152 2.56 9.62 -7.70
CA LEU A 152 2.77 8.53 -6.78
C LEU A 152 3.63 8.96 -5.58
N TYR A 153 4.75 9.67 -5.83
CA TYR A 153 5.59 10.19 -4.76
C TYR A 153 4.91 11.29 -3.95
N ALA A 154 4.09 12.14 -4.55
CA ALA A 154 3.31 13.14 -3.83
C ALA A 154 2.33 12.48 -2.83
N ALA A 155 1.61 11.45 -3.25
CA ALA A 155 0.73 10.69 -2.36
C ALA A 155 1.52 9.95 -1.26
N PHE A 156 2.67 9.34 -1.60
CA PHE A 156 3.58 8.73 -0.65
C PHE A 156 4.05 9.72 0.42
N ASN A 157 4.53 10.90 0.03
CA ASN A 157 5.04 11.90 0.96
C ASN A 157 3.94 12.43 1.90
N ARG A 158 2.72 12.68 1.39
CA ARG A 158 1.59 13.08 2.25
C ARG A 158 1.28 12.02 3.29
N ARG A 159 1.29 10.74 2.89
CA ARG A 159 1.10 9.63 3.83
C ARG A 159 2.18 9.58 4.89
N GLU A 160 3.44 9.67 4.52
CA GLU A 160 4.57 9.53 5.43
C GLU A 160 4.72 10.68 6.43
N ASN A 161 4.27 11.88 6.09
CA ASN A 161 4.28 13.02 7.01
C ASN A 161 3.51 12.71 8.30
N GLU A 162 2.30 12.19 8.20
CA GLU A 162 1.49 11.86 9.37
C GLU A 162 2.05 10.70 10.18
N ILE A 163 2.64 9.71 9.50
CA ILE A 163 3.30 8.58 10.15
C ILE A 163 4.53 9.06 10.94
N ALA A 164 5.30 9.99 10.38
CA ALA A 164 6.45 10.57 11.06
C ALA A 164 6.05 11.37 12.31
N LEU A 165 4.97 12.15 12.23
CA LEU A 165 4.42 12.89 13.38
C LEU A 165 3.87 11.94 14.45
N LEU A 166 3.22 10.86 14.06
CA LEU A 166 2.66 9.89 14.98
C LEU A 166 3.72 9.18 15.82
N LYS A 167 4.90 8.94 15.26
CA LYS A 167 5.98 8.22 15.93
C LYS A 167 6.34 8.81 17.31
N SER A 168 6.39 10.12 17.42
CA SER A 168 6.65 10.78 18.71
C SER A 168 5.51 10.58 19.71
N ARG A 169 4.28 10.43 19.24
CA ARG A 169 3.07 10.27 20.06
C ARG A 169 2.77 8.82 20.44
N ALA A 170 3.06 7.85 19.56
CA ALA A 170 2.63 6.45 19.71
C ALA A 170 3.76 5.44 19.86
N GLY A 171 5.03 5.89 19.85
CA GLY A 171 6.20 5.01 19.90
C GLY A 171 6.58 4.41 18.55
N SER A 172 7.56 3.51 18.58
CA SER A 172 8.08 2.82 17.39
C SER A 172 8.41 1.36 17.73
N PRO A 173 7.69 0.38 17.15
CA PRO A 173 6.50 0.56 16.27
C PRO A 173 5.34 1.25 17.01
N THR A 174 4.40 1.84 16.25
CA THR A 174 3.26 2.56 16.85
C THR A 174 2.27 1.59 17.52
N TRP A 175 1.73 1.99 18.67
CA TRP A 175 0.76 1.21 19.43
C TRP A 175 -0.31 2.12 20.04
N GLY A 176 -1.60 1.77 19.91
CA GLY A 176 -2.74 2.60 20.36
C GLY A 176 -2.72 2.97 21.83
N PRO A 177 -2.56 2.01 22.75
CA PRO A 177 -2.44 2.31 24.18
C PRO A 177 -1.27 3.26 24.53
N GLU A 178 -0.14 3.13 23.85
CA GLU A 178 1.01 4.02 24.06
C GLU A 178 0.72 5.44 23.57
N LEU A 179 -0.08 5.61 22.51
CA LEU A 179 -0.53 6.93 22.06
C LEU A 179 -1.32 7.63 23.15
N LEU A 180 -2.31 6.97 23.74
CA LEU A 180 -3.12 7.54 24.82
C LEU A 180 -2.26 7.82 26.06
N ALA A 181 -1.38 6.90 26.44
CA ALA A 181 -0.49 7.04 27.57
C ALA A 181 0.45 8.24 27.41
N ARG A 182 1.06 8.43 26.24
CA ARG A 182 1.96 9.56 25.97
C ARG A 182 1.21 10.87 25.87
N THR A 183 0.03 10.87 25.23
CA THR A 183 -0.81 12.06 25.12
C THR A 183 -1.17 12.58 26.51
N HIS A 184 -1.52 11.69 27.44
CA HIS A 184 -1.84 12.10 28.82
C HIS A 184 -0.63 12.62 29.60
N TYR A 185 0.57 12.06 29.36
CA TYR A 185 1.79 12.41 30.10
C TYR A 185 2.47 13.69 29.59
N ALA A 186 2.30 14.05 28.32
CA ALA A 186 3.23 14.97 27.63
C ALA A 186 3.00 16.46 27.91
N LEU A 187 1.92 16.87 28.59
CA LEU A 187 1.57 18.29 28.69
C LEU A 187 1.36 18.72 30.15
N GLY A 188 2.47 19.04 30.81
CA GLY A 188 2.46 19.67 32.14
C GLY A 188 1.93 21.12 32.18
N SER A 189 1.04 21.55 31.29
CA SER A 189 0.62 22.94 31.10
C SER A 189 -0.84 23.24 31.49
N GLY A 190 -1.47 22.40 32.31
CA GLY A 190 -2.82 22.70 32.82
C GLY A 190 -3.98 22.54 31.81
N GLN A 191 -3.72 22.43 30.52
CA GLN A 191 -4.68 21.95 29.55
C GLN A 191 -4.66 20.43 29.56
N SER A 192 -5.84 19.80 29.61
CA SER A 192 -5.93 18.36 29.49
C SER A 192 -5.31 17.92 28.16
N ALA A 193 -4.31 17.07 28.21
CA ALA A 193 -3.67 16.54 27.00
C ALA A 193 -4.68 15.84 26.07
N LEU A 194 -5.81 15.39 26.64
CA LEU A 194 -6.92 14.80 25.89
C LEU A 194 -7.63 15.82 25.00
N ASP A 195 -7.52 17.13 25.27
CA ASP A 195 -8.11 18.20 24.44
C ASP A 195 -7.44 18.27 23.06
N THR A 196 -6.28 17.63 22.86
CA THR A 196 -5.63 17.53 21.55
C THR A 196 -6.14 16.37 20.70
N LEU A 197 -6.88 15.42 21.27
CA LEU A 197 -7.39 14.25 20.57
C LEU A 197 -8.45 14.58 19.50
N PRO A 198 -9.39 15.54 19.69
CA PRO A 198 -10.35 15.89 18.66
C PRO A 198 -9.68 16.29 17.35
N GLU A 199 -8.68 17.17 17.40
CA GLU A 199 -7.94 17.63 16.22
C GLU A 199 -7.13 16.49 15.61
N LEU A 200 -6.48 15.67 16.42
CA LEU A 200 -5.71 14.50 15.95
C LEU A 200 -6.61 13.51 15.20
N TYR A 201 -7.80 13.19 15.72
CA TYR A 201 -8.71 12.27 15.03
C TYR A 201 -9.29 12.88 13.75
N GLN A 202 -9.59 14.18 13.69
CA GLN A 202 -10.00 14.86 12.47
C GLN A 202 -8.88 14.89 11.41
N GLN A 203 -7.64 15.07 11.82
CA GLN A 203 -6.47 15.00 10.92
C GLN A 203 -6.33 13.60 10.33
N TRP A 204 -6.44 12.56 11.16
CA TRP A 204 -6.34 11.16 10.73
C TRP A 204 -7.57 10.66 9.97
N GLU A 205 -8.74 11.25 10.17
CA GLU A 205 -9.92 11.02 9.33
C GLU A 205 -9.65 11.44 7.88
N ARG A 206 -9.11 12.65 7.69
CA ARG A 206 -8.73 13.18 6.36
C ARG A 206 -7.60 12.36 5.75
N TRP A 207 -6.60 12.01 6.55
CA TRP A 207 -5.50 11.16 6.12
C TRP A 207 -6.00 9.77 5.67
N ALA A 208 -6.89 9.14 6.41
CA ALA A 208 -7.46 7.84 6.03
C ALA A 208 -8.24 7.92 4.72
N ALA A 209 -8.97 9.01 4.48
CA ALA A 209 -9.66 9.25 3.22
C ALA A 209 -8.67 9.45 2.05
N ASP A 210 -7.58 10.23 2.21
CA ASP A 210 -6.52 10.39 1.20
C ASP A 210 -5.80 9.07 0.91
N VAL A 211 -5.48 8.28 1.93
CA VAL A 211 -4.88 6.94 1.76
C VAL A 211 -5.84 6.01 1.03
N ALA A 212 -7.12 5.98 1.40
CA ALA A 212 -8.12 5.16 0.73
C ALA A 212 -8.20 5.48 -0.77
N GLU A 213 -8.20 6.75 -1.13
CA GLU A 213 -8.29 7.20 -2.53
C GLU A 213 -6.99 6.92 -3.30
N SER A 214 -5.84 7.33 -2.75
CA SER A 214 -4.55 7.18 -3.41
C SER A 214 -4.11 5.73 -3.54
N HIS A 215 -4.31 4.88 -2.52
CA HIS A 215 -3.85 3.49 -2.53
C HIS A 215 -4.75 2.55 -3.32
N THR A 216 -6.01 2.91 -3.55
CA THR A 216 -6.89 2.19 -4.48
C THR A 216 -6.66 2.61 -5.93
N THR A 217 -6.30 3.88 -6.16
CA THR A 217 -5.95 4.40 -7.48
C THR A 217 -4.55 3.96 -7.91
N TYR A 218 -3.57 4.08 -7.01
CA TYR A 218 -2.17 3.74 -7.23
C TYR A 218 -1.77 2.55 -6.37
N LEU A 219 -2.20 1.35 -6.76
CA LEU A 219 -2.00 0.13 -5.97
C LEU A 219 -0.53 -0.15 -5.56
N PRO A 220 0.51 0.21 -6.33
CA PRO A 220 1.90 0.09 -5.86
C PRO A 220 2.19 0.82 -4.56
N LEU A 221 1.46 1.93 -4.23
CA LEU A 221 1.63 2.68 -2.97
C LEU A 221 1.47 1.82 -1.73
N VAL A 222 0.59 0.81 -1.78
CA VAL A 222 0.38 -0.11 -0.66
C VAL A 222 1.69 -0.75 -0.21
N ARG A 223 2.63 -1.00 -1.15
CA ARG A 223 3.90 -1.68 -0.92
C ARG A 223 5.08 -0.73 -0.72
N PHE A 224 4.90 0.57 -0.90
CA PHE A 224 5.93 1.54 -0.57
C PHE A 224 6.15 1.56 0.94
N ARG A 225 7.36 1.21 1.35
CA ARG A 225 7.75 1.17 2.76
C ARG A 225 8.11 2.56 3.27
N SER A 226 7.85 2.79 4.55
CA SER A 226 8.27 4.02 5.22
C SER A 226 9.79 4.15 5.20
N PRO A 227 10.34 5.38 5.09
CA PRO A 227 11.78 5.60 5.04
C PRO A 227 12.51 5.15 6.30
N GLN A 228 11.81 5.07 7.41
CA GLN A 228 12.36 4.64 8.70
C GLN A 228 11.94 3.21 9.02
N PRO A 229 12.86 2.35 9.47
CA PRO A 229 12.53 1.03 9.96
C PRO A 229 11.56 1.12 11.15
N TYR A 230 10.79 0.06 11.37
CA TYR A 230 9.78 -0.02 12.42
C TYR A 230 8.61 0.97 12.26
N SER A 231 8.44 1.55 11.08
CA SER A 231 7.28 2.37 10.71
C SER A 231 6.51 1.71 9.56
N SER A 232 5.19 1.75 9.62
CA SER A 232 4.32 1.22 8.57
C SER A 232 2.98 1.92 8.60
N TRP A 233 2.50 2.33 7.43
CA TRP A 233 1.23 3.05 7.31
C TRP A 233 0.03 2.26 7.88
N VAL A 234 -0.01 0.95 7.63
CA VAL A 234 -1.11 0.11 8.14
C VAL A 234 -1.04 -0.07 9.65
N ILE A 235 0.17 -0.18 10.22
CA ILE A 235 0.36 -0.30 11.66
C ILE A 235 0.05 1.03 12.36
N SER A 236 0.42 2.15 11.73
CA SER A 236 0.09 3.49 12.24
C SER A 236 -1.42 3.73 12.23
N LEU A 237 -2.12 3.36 11.15
CA LEU A 237 -3.58 3.46 11.09
C LEU A 237 -4.24 2.55 12.14
N LEU A 238 -3.78 1.31 12.28
CA LEU A 238 -4.29 0.37 13.28
C LEU A 238 -4.12 0.93 14.70
N ALA A 239 -2.95 1.47 15.04
CA ALA A 239 -2.69 2.07 16.35
C ALA A 239 -3.61 3.27 16.62
N MET A 240 -3.87 4.09 15.60
CA MET A 240 -4.80 5.22 15.70
C MET A 240 -6.24 4.76 15.91
N LEU A 241 -6.70 3.74 15.16
CA LEU A 241 -8.03 3.15 15.32
C LEU A 241 -8.20 2.54 16.72
N ASP A 242 -7.20 1.81 17.18
CA ASP A 242 -7.19 1.24 18.52
C ASP A 242 -7.25 2.32 19.61
N SER A 243 -6.56 3.45 19.43
CA SER A 243 -6.63 4.56 20.38
C SER A 243 -8.01 5.18 20.46
N ALA A 244 -8.69 5.36 19.31
CA ALA A 244 -10.04 5.90 19.26
C ALA A 244 -11.07 4.91 19.85
N ALA A 245 -10.94 3.63 19.56
CA ALA A 245 -11.79 2.58 20.13
C ALA A 245 -11.61 2.48 21.65
N LEU A 246 -10.35 2.53 22.14
CA LEU A 246 -10.03 2.48 23.56
C LEU A 246 -10.62 3.64 24.36
N ILE A 247 -10.44 4.89 23.89
CA ILE A 247 -10.95 6.04 24.65
C ILE A 247 -12.49 6.05 24.68
N LEU A 248 -13.15 5.62 23.61
CA LEU A 248 -14.59 5.48 23.56
C LEU A 248 -15.12 4.39 24.51
N ALA A 249 -14.37 3.30 24.69
CA ALA A 249 -14.75 2.20 25.55
C ALA A 249 -14.42 2.45 27.02
N LEU A 250 -13.23 2.98 27.33
CA LEU A 250 -12.70 3.10 28.69
C LEU A 250 -13.03 4.43 29.39
N ALA A 251 -13.21 5.51 28.63
CA ALA A 251 -13.46 6.86 29.17
C ALA A 251 -14.44 7.63 28.28
N PRO A 252 -15.69 7.14 28.10
CA PRO A 252 -16.66 7.74 27.18
C PRO A 252 -17.03 9.18 27.54
N ASP A 253 -16.97 9.54 28.81
CA ASP A 253 -17.20 10.91 29.34
C ASP A 253 -16.07 11.88 29.00
N LYS A 254 -14.86 11.39 28.72
CA LYS A 254 -13.69 12.14 28.30
C LYS A 254 -13.41 12.06 26.81
N ALA A 255 -14.07 11.12 26.13
CA ALA A 255 -13.83 10.85 24.73
C ALA A 255 -14.38 11.97 23.83
N PRO A 256 -13.62 12.42 22.81
CA PRO A 256 -14.14 13.26 21.76
C PRO A 256 -15.02 12.43 20.82
N THR A 257 -16.24 12.13 21.26
CA THR A 257 -17.11 11.10 20.69
C THR A 257 -17.31 11.27 19.16
N VAL A 258 -17.63 12.48 18.69
CA VAL A 258 -17.91 12.71 17.26
C VAL A 258 -16.65 12.56 16.42
N PRO A 259 -15.53 13.25 16.68
CA PRO A 259 -14.29 13.06 15.93
C PRO A 259 -13.78 11.63 15.95
N ALA A 260 -13.83 10.95 17.10
CA ALA A 260 -13.36 9.57 17.22
C ALA A 260 -14.18 8.60 16.36
N ARG A 261 -15.53 8.72 16.38
CA ARG A 261 -16.41 7.87 15.56
C ARG A 261 -16.29 8.14 14.07
N LEU A 262 -16.16 9.39 13.64
CA LEU A 262 -15.97 9.74 12.24
C LEU A 262 -14.62 9.19 11.74
N PHE A 263 -13.57 9.34 12.53
CA PHE A 263 -12.27 8.76 12.21
C PHE A 263 -12.32 7.23 12.12
N LEU A 264 -12.92 6.54 13.10
CA LEU A 264 -13.10 5.09 13.06
C LEU A 264 -13.75 4.66 11.75
N ARG A 265 -14.86 5.31 11.37
CA ARG A 265 -15.58 4.99 10.12
C ARG A 265 -14.70 5.23 8.88
N SER A 266 -13.97 6.33 8.82
CA SER A 266 -13.04 6.63 7.72
C SER A 266 -11.92 5.58 7.64
N GLY A 267 -11.35 5.19 8.76
CA GLY A 267 -10.31 4.17 8.83
C GLY A 267 -10.81 2.76 8.45
N PHE A 268 -12.02 2.37 8.86
CA PHE A 268 -12.63 1.11 8.42
C PHE A 268 -12.76 1.08 6.89
N ASN A 269 -13.34 2.14 6.33
CA ASN A 269 -13.52 2.28 4.90
C ASN A 269 -12.17 2.24 4.15
N CYS A 270 -11.15 2.90 4.70
CA CYS A 270 -9.80 2.89 4.13
C CYS A 270 -9.26 1.46 4.04
N LEU A 271 -9.21 0.74 5.17
CA LEU A 271 -8.66 -0.62 5.22
C LEU A 271 -9.45 -1.57 4.31
N THR A 272 -10.78 -1.51 4.36
CA THR A 272 -11.66 -2.37 3.53
C THR A 272 -11.47 -2.10 2.03
N ARG A 273 -11.44 -0.82 1.61
CA ARG A 273 -11.23 -0.44 0.21
C ARG A 273 -9.86 -0.89 -0.30
N VAL A 274 -8.80 -0.65 0.48
CA VAL A 274 -7.44 -1.07 0.11
C VAL A 274 -7.33 -2.59 0.05
N ALA A 275 -7.84 -3.32 1.05
CA ALA A 275 -7.80 -4.78 1.08
C ALA A 275 -8.55 -5.40 -0.12
N ARG A 276 -9.74 -4.86 -0.46
CA ARG A 276 -10.50 -5.27 -1.67
C ARG A 276 -9.72 -4.98 -2.96
N ALA A 277 -9.09 -3.81 -3.07
CA ALA A 277 -8.27 -3.46 -4.23
C ALA A 277 -7.06 -4.40 -4.38
N MET A 278 -6.52 -4.92 -3.28
CA MET A 278 -5.48 -5.95 -3.27
C MET A 278 -6.01 -7.37 -3.58
N GLY A 279 -7.31 -7.58 -3.60
CA GLY A 279 -7.96 -8.85 -3.92
C GLY A 279 -8.46 -9.67 -2.71
N MET A 280 -8.54 -9.08 -1.53
CA MET A 280 -9.21 -9.70 -0.38
C MET A 280 -10.72 -9.66 -0.57
N VAL A 281 -11.38 -10.78 -0.31
CA VAL A 281 -12.84 -10.85 -0.26
C VAL A 281 -13.27 -10.51 1.16
N ILE A 282 -13.90 -9.33 1.32
CA ILE A 282 -14.42 -8.86 2.62
C ILE A 282 -15.92 -8.65 2.47
N PRO A 283 -16.75 -9.15 3.41
CA PRO A 283 -18.18 -8.82 3.49
C PRO A 283 -18.38 -7.30 3.54
N ASP A 284 -19.55 -6.84 3.11
CA ASP A 284 -19.88 -5.41 3.14
C ASP A 284 -20.09 -4.90 4.56
N GLU A 285 -20.61 -5.75 5.43
CA GLU A 285 -20.79 -5.50 6.85
C GLU A 285 -19.97 -6.51 7.66
N ALA A 286 -19.30 -6.01 8.71
CA ALA A 286 -18.65 -6.89 9.67
C ALA A 286 -19.74 -7.68 10.43
N ASP A 287 -19.46 -8.95 10.72
CA ASP A 287 -20.32 -9.73 11.61
C ASP A 287 -20.22 -9.13 13.02
N PRO A 288 -21.30 -8.59 13.58
CA PRO A 288 -21.27 -7.99 14.93
C PRO A 288 -20.93 -9.01 16.03
N ASP A 289 -21.26 -10.28 15.78
CA ASP A 289 -20.97 -11.40 16.67
C ASP A 289 -19.62 -12.06 16.32
N GLY A 290 -18.95 -11.58 15.28
CA GLY A 290 -17.63 -12.00 14.87
C GLY A 290 -16.60 -11.66 15.93
N GLY A 291 -15.90 -12.66 16.45
CA GLY A 291 -14.82 -12.46 17.42
C GLY A 291 -13.61 -11.76 16.79
N ILE A 292 -12.85 -11.08 17.63
CA ILE A 292 -11.53 -10.57 17.30
C ILE A 292 -10.44 -11.56 17.74
N THR A 293 -9.26 -11.48 17.13
CA THR A 293 -8.13 -12.33 17.53
C THR A 293 -7.34 -11.75 18.72
N LEU A 294 -7.49 -10.47 19.01
CA LEU A 294 -6.94 -9.87 20.21
C LEU A 294 -7.62 -10.46 21.45
N THR A 295 -6.82 -10.89 22.42
CA THR A 295 -7.35 -11.51 23.64
C THR A 295 -7.67 -10.45 24.72
N TYR A 296 -8.54 -10.82 25.66
CA TYR A 296 -8.83 -9.96 26.82
C TYR A 296 -7.57 -9.72 27.68
N GLU A 297 -6.68 -10.70 27.78
CA GLU A 297 -5.40 -10.55 28.50
C GLU A 297 -4.50 -9.50 27.86
N GLU A 298 -4.41 -9.47 26.53
CA GLU A 298 -3.67 -8.42 25.79
C GLU A 298 -4.31 -7.04 26.00
N PHE A 299 -5.64 -6.97 26.06
CA PHE A 299 -6.36 -5.75 26.39
C PHE A 299 -6.05 -5.26 27.81
N LEU A 300 -6.03 -6.15 28.81
CA LEU A 300 -5.62 -5.81 30.19
C LEU A 300 -4.18 -5.29 30.25
N GLY A 301 -3.26 -5.85 29.48
CA GLY A 301 -1.90 -5.34 29.36
C GLY A 301 -1.83 -3.88 28.86
N ALA A 302 -2.74 -3.47 28.01
CA ALA A 302 -2.88 -2.07 27.58
C ALA A 302 -3.40 -1.18 28.71
N ILE A 303 -4.35 -1.67 29.48
CA ILE A 303 -4.91 -0.95 30.65
C ILE A 303 -3.82 -0.75 31.70
N ASP A 304 -3.03 -1.78 31.99
CA ASP A 304 -1.88 -1.65 32.89
C ASP A 304 -0.90 -0.58 32.42
N ARG A 305 -0.67 -0.50 31.11
CA ARG A 305 0.17 0.55 30.52
C ARG A 305 -0.43 1.95 30.74
N MET A 306 -1.74 2.11 30.61
CA MET A 306 -2.44 3.38 30.84
C MET A 306 -2.48 3.73 32.34
N HIS A 307 -2.67 2.76 33.22
CA HIS A 307 -2.60 2.96 34.66
C HIS A 307 -1.22 3.45 35.14
N GLN A 308 -0.12 2.98 34.54
CA GLN A 308 1.25 3.44 34.86
C GLN A 308 1.43 4.96 34.70
N VAL A 309 0.65 5.59 33.82
CA VAL A 309 0.67 7.04 33.58
C VAL A 309 -0.54 7.76 34.17
N LYS A 310 -1.36 7.05 34.94
CA LYS A 310 -2.59 7.59 35.56
C LYS A 310 -3.58 8.15 34.51
N PHE A 311 -3.69 7.47 33.37
CA PHE A 311 -4.70 7.83 32.37
C PHE A 311 -6.10 7.71 33.00
N PRO A 312 -7.02 8.68 32.76
CA PRO A 312 -8.32 8.71 33.41
C PRO A 312 -9.28 7.68 32.83
N ILE A 313 -9.17 6.43 33.26
CA ILE A 313 -10.12 5.35 32.95
C ILE A 313 -11.33 5.54 33.87
N THR A 314 -12.54 5.61 33.29
CA THR A 314 -13.79 5.88 34.02
C THR A 314 -14.72 4.67 34.06
N ARG A 315 -14.42 3.60 33.29
CA ARG A 315 -15.20 2.35 33.26
C ARG A 315 -14.34 1.16 33.67
N ASP A 316 -15.00 0.18 34.27
CA ASP A 316 -14.35 -1.10 34.54
C ASP A 316 -13.92 -1.76 33.21
N PRO A 317 -12.71 -2.35 33.15
CA PRO A 317 -12.21 -3.04 31.97
C PRO A 317 -13.13 -4.13 31.43
N ALA A 318 -13.79 -4.89 32.32
CA ALA A 318 -14.70 -5.97 31.90
C ALA A 318 -15.96 -5.40 31.20
N ASP A 319 -16.46 -4.26 31.66
CA ASP A 319 -17.60 -3.57 31.05
C ASP A 319 -17.22 -2.84 29.74
N ALA A 320 -15.97 -2.42 29.61
CA ALA A 320 -15.46 -1.72 28.43
C ALA A 320 -15.06 -2.65 27.31
N TRP A 321 -14.70 -3.89 27.62
CA TRP A 321 -14.24 -4.88 26.66
C TRP A 321 -15.22 -5.17 25.51
N PRO A 322 -16.53 -5.43 25.75
CA PRO A 322 -17.47 -5.66 24.65
C PRO A 322 -17.57 -4.48 23.69
N ASP A 323 -17.54 -3.24 24.19
CA ASP A 323 -17.58 -2.04 23.37
C ASP A 323 -16.32 -1.90 22.51
N PHE A 324 -15.15 -2.18 23.09
CA PHE A 324 -13.88 -2.19 22.34
C PHE A 324 -13.89 -3.26 21.23
N VAL A 325 -14.36 -4.48 21.52
CA VAL A 325 -14.51 -5.56 20.55
C VAL A 325 -15.44 -5.12 19.41
N GLY A 326 -16.60 -4.52 19.76
CA GLY A 326 -17.58 -4.03 18.79
C GLY A 326 -17.01 -2.98 17.80
N TRP A 327 -16.05 -2.16 18.24
CA TRP A 327 -15.32 -1.28 17.33
C TRP A 327 -14.28 -2.05 16.50
N ARG A 328 -13.48 -2.89 17.15
CA ARG A 328 -12.31 -3.53 16.55
C ARG A 328 -12.66 -4.57 15.48
N VAL A 329 -13.76 -5.27 15.60
CA VAL A 329 -14.23 -6.26 14.63
C VAL A 329 -14.35 -5.69 13.21
N ASN A 330 -14.62 -4.38 13.08
CA ASN A 330 -14.78 -3.72 11.78
C ASN A 330 -13.47 -3.55 10.99
N TYR A 331 -12.30 -3.58 11.65
CA TYR A 331 -11.04 -3.27 10.98
C TYR A 331 -9.92 -4.30 11.19
N GLU A 332 -10.01 -5.15 12.19
CA GLU A 332 -8.93 -6.06 12.56
C GLU A 332 -8.54 -7.00 11.41
N SER A 333 -9.50 -7.68 10.81
CA SER A 333 -9.24 -8.66 9.75
C SER A 333 -8.58 -8.03 8.53
N ALA A 334 -9.07 -6.87 8.09
CA ALA A 334 -8.50 -6.13 6.96
C ALA A 334 -7.10 -5.60 7.27
N ALA A 335 -6.90 -5.02 8.46
CA ALA A 335 -5.59 -4.52 8.89
C ALA A 335 -4.55 -5.64 8.95
N TYR A 336 -4.90 -6.78 9.55
CA TYR A 336 -4.01 -7.92 9.71
C TYR A 336 -3.66 -8.56 8.36
N TRP A 337 -4.65 -8.69 7.48
CA TRP A 337 -4.42 -9.21 6.13
C TRP A 337 -3.48 -8.31 5.33
N ILE A 338 -3.72 -6.98 5.32
CA ILE A 338 -2.83 -6.03 4.64
C ILE A 338 -1.43 -6.09 5.24
N ALA A 339 -1.32 -6.06 6.58
CA ALA A 339 -0.05 -6.10 7.28
C ALA A 339 0.76 -7.37 6.94
N ALA A 340 0.10 -8.53 6.85
CA ALA A 340 0.72 -9.78 6.42
C ALA A 340 1.10 -9.75 4.93
N ALA A 341 0.25 -9.20 4.06
CA ALA A 341 0.48 -9.15 2.62
C ALA A 341 1.67 -8.27 2.22
N ILE A 342 1.93 -7.19 2.96
CA ILE A 342 3.07 -6.29 2.74
C ILE A 342 4.25 -6.58 3.68
N ASP A 343 4.14 -7.59 4.55
CA ASP A 343 5.14 -7.89 5.58
C ASP A 343 5.49 -6.64 6.41
N ALA A 344 4.45 -5.98 6.93
CA ALA A 344 4.59 -4.80 7.77
C ALA A 344 5.33 -5.11 9.08
N VAL A 345 5.89 -4.10 9.73
CA VAL A 345 6.57 -4.27 11.01
C VAL A 345 5.68 -4.98 12.03
N PRO A 346 6.17 -6.02 12.73
CA PRO A 346 5.48 -6.61 13.84
C PRO A 346 5.35 -5.58 14.97
N ALA A 347 4.15 -5.39 15.47
CA ALA A 347 3.84 -4.48 16.57
C ALA A 347 2.82 -5.13 17.52
N PRO A 348 2.71 -4.68 18.77
CA PRO A 348 1.64 -5.15 19.63
C PRO A 348 0.27 -4.92 18.95
N TRP A 349 -0.64 -5.87 19.10
CA TRP A 349 -1.99 -5.84 18.54
C TRP A 349 -2.09 -5.80 17.00
N SER A 350 -1.04 -6.23 16.31
CA SER A 350 -0.98 -6.15 14.85
C SER A 350 -1.10 -7.50 14.14
N GLY A 351 -1.54 -8.53 14.84
CA GLY A 351 -1.79 -9.86 14.33
C GLY A 351 -0.56 -10.78 14.29
N PRO A 352 -0.77 -12.09 14.13
CA PRO A 352 0.30 -13.07 14.06
C PRO A 352 1.13 -12.87 12.81
N ARG A 353 2.44 -12.82 12.95
CA ARG A 353 3.40 -12.77 11.87
C ARG A 353 4.60 -13.67 12.18
N ARG A 354 5.38 -14.00 11.15
CA ARG A 354 6.54 -14.88 11.28
C ARG A 354 7.70 -14.29 12.07
N HIS A 355 7.65 -13.02 12.44
CA HIS A 355 8.64 -12.34 13.27
C HIS A 355 8.10 -12.13 14.67
N ALA A 356 8.98 -12.19 15.64
CA ALA A 356 8.64 -11.77 16.99
C ALA A 356 8.18 -10.32 17.03
N MET A 357 7.23 -10.00 17.89
CA MET A 357 6.78 -8.62 18.09
C MET A 357 7.94 -7.78 18.62
N THR A 358 8.07 -6.59 18.08
CA THR A 358 9.05 -5.61 18.55
C THR A 358 8.44 -4.85 19.72
N ALA A 359 9.17 -4.75 20.82
CA ALA A 359 8.73 -3.94 21.95
C ALA A 359 8.67 -2.45 21.55
N VAL A 360 7.62 -1.77 21.97
CA VAL A 360 7.47 -0.32 21.73
C VAL A 360 8.58 0.41 22.48
N SER A 361 9.37 1.19 21.75
CA SER A 361 10.47 1.95 22.36
C SER A 361 9.91 3.09 23.24
N PRO A 362 10.16 3.11 24.53
CA PRO A 362 9.80 4.21 25.41
C PRO A 362 10.83 5.33 25.23
N ASN A 363 10.58 6.31 24.39
CA ASN A 363 11.38 7.55 24.39
C ASN A 363 11.04 8.38 25.63
N ARG A 364 11.39 7.90 26.82
CA ARG A 364 11.21 8.61 28.08
C ARG A 364 12.52 9.22 28.53
N PRO A 365 12.51 10.48 29.04
CA PRO A 365 13.65 10.95 29.77
C PRO A 365 13.89 10.02 30.98
N PRO A 366 15.16 9.78 31.39
CA PRO A 366 15.44 8.99 32.57
C PRO A 366 14.73 9.60 33.81
N ARG A 367 14.19 8.74 34.66
CA ARG A 367 13.62 9.13 35.95
C ARG A 367 14.66 9.95 36.70
N GLY A 368 14.41 11.23 36.95
CA GLY A 368 15.31 12.10 37.69
C GLY A 368 15.50 13.49 37.12
N ARG A 369 15.00 13.79 35.92
CA ARG A 369 14.91 15.16 35.38
C ARG A 369 13.47 15.62 35.27
N GLN A 370 12.68 15.39 36.28
CA GLN A 370 11.53 16.26 36.54
C GLN A 370 12.12 17.44 37.34
N SER A 371 12.49 18.48 36.62
CA SER A 371 12.84 19.77 37.21
C SER A 371 11.68 20.23 38.05
N GLU A 372 12.02 20.59 39.25
CA GLU A 372 11.31 21.40 40.18
C GLU A 372 10.57 22.59 39.53
#